data_14323c7bd8078fb0a85e5b4f4abd2a57
#
_entry.id   14323c7bd8078fb0a85e5b4f4abd2a57
#
_cell.length_a   1.000
_cell.length_b   1.000
_cell.length_c   1.000
_cell.angle_alpha   90.00
_cell.angle_beta   90.00
_cell.angle_gamma   90.00
#
_symmetry.space_group_name_H-M   'P 1'
#
loop_
_entity.id
_entity.type
_entity.pdbx_description
1 polymer ?
#
loop_
_entity_poly.entity_id
_entity_poly.type
_entity_poly.pdbx_seq_one_letter_code
_entity_poly.pdbx_strand_id
1 'polypeptide(L)'
;MQQKTLGDIVVGEHPSQHYKTVFSQRTGFFVRLEEEGHKEPFWSEDGPELLDLSITKYCERCCDFCYRQANPSGRHMPLNDVENVVEQAKEAGVLQIALGGGNPNQHPNFIEILRIIRENNIVPSYTSNGEGLTDEILKATKLYCGAMALSLYPPYERYDEIAKRIADYGIKLNLHVILKNDTIDLLSTWFKELPAWFTYINAVIVLNYKPIGGSRDLMVKDNKRLKAFYDNASACKSVKIGFDSCCVPGIVTWMNANSALIDSCEAARFSAFISEDMKMYPCSFMVNTDSWGDLRTTSLLYIWQNSPAFKNHRTQILNSKCGGCKHYHICNGGCVFMPEINQCKNNDSDLLEIV
;
A
#
# COMPACT_ATOMS: atom_id res chain seq x y z
N MET A 1 -2.13 3.78 -23.70
CA MET A 1 -2.15 5.00 -22.86
C MET A 1 -1.25 6.08 -23.44
N GLN A 2 -1.63 7.36 -23.31
CA GLN A 2 -0.76 8.51 -23.60
C GLN A 2 -0.60 9.35 -22.33
N GLN A 3 0.63 9.68 -21.97
CA GLN A 3 0.89 10.54 -20.81
C GLN A 3 1.41 11.93 -21.25
N LYS A 4 0.90 12.98 -20.60
CA LYS A 4 1.37 14.36 -20.77
C LYS A 4 1.73 14.93 -19.40
N THR A 5 2.88 15.59 -19.29
CA THR A 5 3.30 16.27 -18.07
C THR A 5 3.15 17.77 -18.24
N LEU A 6 2.41 18.41 -17.33
CA LEU A 6 2.14 19.85 -17.29
C LEU A 6 2.63 20.40 -15.93
N GLY A 7 3.87 20.85 -15.87
CA GLY A 7 4.52 21.21 -14.61
C GLY A 7 4.70 20.00 -13.70
N ASP A 8 4.05 19.98 -12.55
CA ASP A 8 4.04 18.85 -11.61
C ASP A 8 2.83 17.90 -11.79
N ILE A 9 1.97 18.15 -12.77
CA ILE A 9 0.79 17.33 -13.05
C ILE A 9 1.09 16.37 -14.21
N VAL A 10 0.84 15.11 -13.99
CA VAL A 10 0.84 14.06 -15.02
C VAL A 10 -0.60 13.71 -15.35
N VAL A 11 -0.96 13.80 -16.61
CA VAL A 11 -2.27 13.37 -17.12
C VAL A 11 -2.06 12.15 -18.00
N GLY A 12 -2.68 11.03 -17.62
CA GLY A 12 -2.78 9.81 -18.41
C GLY A 12 -4.12 9.78 -19.15
N GLU A 13 -4.10 9.56 -20.46
CA GLU A 13 -5.32 9.33 -21.25
C GLU A 13 -5.44 7.86 -21.59
N HIS A 14 -6.60 7.25 -21.29
CA HIS A 14 -6.93 5.83 -21.48
C HIS A 14 -8.12 5.69 -22.44
N PRO A 15 -7.94 5.98 -23.76
CA PRO A 15 -9.08 6.09 -24.69
C PRO A 15 -9.86 4.79 -24.87
N SER A 16 -9.19 3.63 -24.79
CA SER A 16 -9.84 2.30 -24.91
C SER A 16 -10.76 1.98 -23.75
N GLN A 17 -10.57 2.63 -22.61
CA GLN A 17 -11.33 2.40 -21.36
C GLN A 17 -12.08 3.63 -20.89
N HIS A 18 -12.08 4.74 -21.68
CA HIS A 18 -12.86 5.95 -21.44
C HIS A 18 -12.67 6.61 -20.08
N TYR A 19 -11.41 6.70 -19.64
CA TYR A 19 -11.08 7.44 -18.41
C TYR A 19 -9.74 8.17 -18.55
N LYS A 20 -9.47 9.07 -17.62
CA LYS A 20 -8.21 9.78 -17.49
C LYS A 20 -7.70 9.70 -16.06
N THR A 21 -6.38 9.63 -15.91
CA THR A 21 -5.73 9.79 -14.62
C THR A 21 -5.12 11.18 -14.51
N VAL A 22 -5.25 11.81 -13.34
CA VAL A 22 -4.58 13.08 -13.02
C VAL A 22 -3.80 12.89 -11.75
N PHE A 23 -2.50 13.10 -11.81
CA PHE A 23 -1.58 12.89 -10.70
C PHE A 23 -0.66 14.09 -10.50
N SER A 24 -0.61 14.63 -9.28
CA SER A 24 0.36 15.67 -8.91
C SER A 24 1.59 15.04 -8.28
N GLN A 25 2.72 15.13 -8.97
CA GLN A 25 4.02 14.63 -8.47
C GLN A 25 4.51 15.37 -7.22
N ARG A 26 4.00 16.58 -6.97
CA ARG A 26 4.35 17.40 -5.80
C ARG A 26 3.52 17.12 -4.57
N THR A 27 2.21 16.91 -4.76
CA THR A 27 1.27 16.77 -3.63
C THR A 27 0.90 15.33 -3.36
N GLY A 28 1.04 14.42 -4.35
CA GLY A 28 0.52 13.06 -4.33
C GLY A 28 -0.99 12.99 -4.59
N PHE A 29 -1.64 14.13 -4.95
CA PHE A 29 -3.05 14.09 -5.33
C PHE A 29 -3.21 13.24 -6.58
N PHE A 30 -4.17 12.33 -6.51
CA PHE A 30 -4.48 11.41 -7.59
C PHE A 30 -6.00 11.27 -7.75
N VAL A 31 -6.47 11.22 -8.99
CA VAL A 31 -7.88 10.97 -9.30
C VAL A 31 -7.99 10.29 -10.67
N ARG A 32 -8.95 9.35 -10.78
CA ARG A 32 -9.44 8.81 -12.04
C ARG A 32 -10.70 9.59 -12.40
N LEU A 33 -10.75 10.11 -13.61
CA LEU A 33 -11.86 10.89 -14.15
C LEU A 33 -12.54 10.07 -15.24
N GLU A 34 -13.78 9.70 -15.01
CA GLU A 34 -14.63 9.03 -15.99
C GLU A 34 -14.99 9.97 -17.14
N GLU A 35 -15.05 9.45 -18.37
CA GLU A 35 -15.65 10.19 -19.48
C GLU A 35 -17.17 10.11 -19.38
N GLU A 36 -17.85 11.13 -19.93
CA GLU A 36 -19.32 11.20 -19.85
C GLU A 36 -20.00 9.94 -20.42
N GLY A 37 -20.88 9.34 -19.63
CA GLY A 37 -21.59 8.11 -19.97
C GLY A 37 -20.82 6.80 -19.71
N HIS A 38 -19.61 6.88 -19.21
CA HIS A 38 -18.76 5.74 -18.88
C HIS A 38 -18.49 5.66 -17.37
N LYS A 39 -18.09 4.48 -16.88
CA LYS A 39 -17.66 4.27 -15.50
C LYS A 39 -16.19 3.90 -15.47
N GLU A 40 -15.55 4.13 -14.32
CA GLU A 40 -14.18 3.65 -14.06
C GLU A 40 -14.06 2.17 -14.40
N PRO A 41 -13.03 1.76 -15.16
CA PRO A 41 -12.87 0.36 -15.52
C PRO A 41 -12.60 -0.49 -14.29
N PHE A 42 -12.96 -1.76 -14.36
CA PHE A 42 -12.67 -2.69 -13.28
C PHE A 42 -11.16 -2.84 -13.01
N TRP A 43 -10.32 -2.70 -14.03
CA TRP A 43 -8.86 -2.68 -13.95
C TRP A 43 -8.26 -1.90 -15.12
N SER A 44 -7.06 -1.35 -14.96
CA SER A 44 -6.35 -0.66 -16.05
C SER A 44 -5.70 -1.65 -17.00
N GLU A 45 -6.13 -1.66 -18.27
CA GLU A 45 -5.51 -2.51 -19.31
C GLU A 45 -4.12 -2.02 -19.73
N ASP A 46 -3.86 -0.72 -19.57
CA ASP A 46 -2.61 -0.09 -19.99
C ASP A 46 -1.42 -0.37 -19.04
N GLY A 47 -1.69 -0.80 -17.80
CA GLY A 47 -0.67 -1.11 -16.80
C GLY A 47 -1.10 -0.73 -15.38
N PRO A 48 -0.30 -1.08 -14.36
CA PRO A 48 -0.52 -0.63 -13.00
C PRO A 48 -0.17 0.86 -12.87
N GLU A 49 -0.93 1.60 -12.09
CA GLU A 49 -0.67 3.01 -11.75
C GLU A 49 0.33 3.15 -10.59
N LEU A 50 0.34 2.14 -9.71
CA LEU A 50 1.24 2.01 -8.57
C LEU A 50 1.95 0.67 -8.59
N LEU A 51 3.26 0.68 -8.34
CA LEU A 51 4.03 -0.53 -8.03
C LEU A 51 4.52 -0.49 -6.58
N ASP A 52 4.25 -1.57 -5.85
CA ASP A 52 4.99 -1.88 -4.64
C ASP A 52 6.26 -2.65 -5.04
N LEU A 53 7.44 -2.10 -4.78
CA LEU A 53 8.73 -2.70 -5.15
C LEU A 53 9.54 -3.06 -3.92
N SER A 54 9.77 -4.36 -3.71
CA SER A 54 10.69 -4.86 -2.70
C SER A 54 12.13 -4.78 -3.24
N ILE A 55 12.88 -3.77 -2.83
CA ILE A 55 14.30 -3.64 -3.24
C ILE A 55 15.26 -4.43 -2.35
N THR A 56 14.77 -4.95 -1.22
CA THR A 56 15.59 -5.72 -0.29
C THR A 56 14.75 -6.63 0.59
N LYS A 57 15.32 -7.77 1.00
CA LYS A 57 14.81 -8.61 2.09
C LYS A 57 15.63 -8.44 3.37
N TYR A 58 16.64 -7.56 3.36
CA TYR A 58 17.47 -7.23 4.52
C TYR A 58 16.70 -6.37 5.52
N CYS A 59 16.69 -6.77 6.79
CA CYS A 59 16.16 -5.99 7.91
C CYS A 59 16.76 -6.51 9.23
N GLU A 60 17.29 -5.63 10.04
CA GLU A 60 17.88 -5.98 11.35
C GLU A 60 16.83 -6.27 12.42
N ARG A 61 15.58 -5.82 12.21
CA ARG A 61 14.54 -5.87 13.25
C ARG A 61 13.93 -7.25 13.49
N CYS A 62 13.83 -8.12 12.49
CA CYS A 62 13.31 -9.50 12.58
C CYS A 62 11.95 -9.61 13.32
N CYS A 63 10.94 -8.81 12.93
CA CYS A 63 9.64 -8.81 13.59
C CYS A 63 8.90 -10.15 13.42
N ASP A 64 8.31 -10.70 14.48
CA ASP A 64 7.60 -11.99 14.49
C ASP A 64 6.37 -12.03 13.56
N PHE A 65 5.80 -10.87 13.28
CA PHE A 65 4.64 -10.71 12.38
C PHE A 65 5.02 -10.26 10.98
N CYS A 66 6.32 -10.27 10.62
CA CYS A 66 6.78 -9.79 9.32
C CYS A 66 6.34 -10.73 8.19
N TYR A 67 5.40 -10.30 7.35
CA TYR A 67 4.92 -11.07 6.20
C TYR A 67 6.01 -11.34 5.17
N ARG A 68 7.06 -10.50 5.11
CA ARG A 68 8.24 -10.70 4.26
C ARG A 68 9.27 -11.65 4.87
N GLN A 69 9.19 -11.93 6.17
CA GLN A 69 10.22 -12.68 6.91
C GLN A 69 11.62 -12.10 6.67
N ALA A 70 11.68 -10.77 6.66
CA ALA A 70 12.92 -10.04 6.43
C ALA A 70 13.87 -10.23 7.62
N ASN A 71 15.16 -10.37 7.33
CA ASN A 71 16.20 -10.69 8.31
C ASN A 71 17.56 -10.14 7.87
N PRO A 72 18.61 -10.16 8.74
CA PRO A 72 19.95 -9.63 8.42
C PRO A 72 20.72 -10.40 7.34
N SER A 73 20.28 -11.57 6.91
CA SER A 73 20.84 -12.29 5.76
C SER A 73 20.02 -12.12 4.48
N GLY A 74 18.99 -11.27 4.51
CA GLY A 74 18.16 -10.98 3.35
C GLY A 74 18.97 -10.32 2.23
N ARG A 75 18.70 -10.73 0.99
CA ARG A 75 19.38 -10.19 -0.18
C ARG A 75 18.83 -8.82 -0.58
N HIS A 76 19.65 -8.06 -1.29
CA HIS A 76 19.28 -6.83 -1.97
C HIS A 76 18.98 -7.12 -3.45
N MET A 77 18.06 -6.37 -4.05
CA MET A 77 17.86 -6.36 -5.51
C MET A 77 19.08 -5.69 -6.16
N PRO A 78 19.72 -6.30 -7.17
CA PRO A 78 20.79 -5.65 -7.90
C PRO A 78 20.32 -4.35 -8.57
N LEU A 79 21.19 -3.33 -8.65
CA LEU A 79 20.82 -2.03 -9.22
C LEU A 79 20.35 -2.15 -10.66
N ASN A 80 20.97 -3.01 -11.49
CA ASN A 80 20.55 -3.25 -12.86
C ASN A 80 19.13 -3.86 -12.96
N ASP A 81 18.73 -4.68 -11.96
CA ASP A 81 17.37 -5.21 -11.89
C ASP A 81 16.38 -4.09 -11.55
N VAL A 82 16.78 -3.15 -10.67
CA VAL A 82 15.97 -1.95 -10.37
C VAL A 82 15.81 -1.07 -11.59
N GLU A 83 16.89 -0.79 -12.33
CA GLU A 83 16.86 0.00 -13.58
C GLU A 83 15.91 -0.63 -14.59
N ASN A 84 16.00 -1.94 -14.79
CA ASN A 84 15.11 -2.70 -15.69
C ASN A 84 13.64 -2.58 -15.27
N VAL A 85 13.33 -2.73 -13.97
CA VAL A 85 11.96 -2.57 -13.45
C VAL A 85 11.44 -1.14 -13.68
N VAL A 86 12.27 -0.12 -13.41
CA VAL A 86 11.87 1.29 -13.56
C VAL A 86 11.63 1.66 -15.03
N GLU A 87 12.44 1.15 -15.96
CA GLU A 87 12.25 1.33 -17.40
C GLU A 87 10.91 0.73 -17.85
N GLN A 88 10.65 -0.52 -17.48
CA GLN A 88 9.37 -1.17 -17.80
C GLN A 88 8.17 -0.50 -17.11
N ALA A 89 8.34 -0.01 -15.88
CA ALA A 89 7.31 0.74 -15.17
C ALA A 89 6.96 2.06 -15.89
N LYS A 90 7.98 2.78 -16.39
CA LYS A 90 7.79 3.98 -17.22
C LYS A 90 7.02 3.68 -18.51
N GLU A 91 7.41 2.61 -19.22
CA GLU A 91 6.70 2.16 -20.44
C GLU A 91 5.24 1.80 -20.17
N ALA A 92 4.96 1.17 -19.03
CA ALA A 92 3.61 0.84 -18.58
C ALA A 92 2.84 2.03 -17.97
N GLY A 93 3.46 3.22 -17.88
CA GLY A 93 2.84 4.44 -17.39
C GLY A 93 2.62 4.49 -15.88
N VAL A 94 3.39 3.76 -15.13
CA VAL A 94 3.37 3.80 -13.66
C VAL A 94 3.65 5.21 -13.15
N LEU A 95 2.83 5.68 -12.22
CA LEU A 95 2.93 7.04 -11.65
C LEU A 95 3.76 7.07 -10.37
N GLN A 96 3.72 6.00 -9.59
CA GLN A 96 4.37 5.90 -8.29
C GLN A 96 5.00 4.53 -8.07
N ILE A 97 6.13 4.50 -7.37
CA ILE A 97 6.75 3.28 -6.85
C ILE A 97 6.89 3.43 -5.33
N ALA A 98 6.24 2.54 -4.59
CA ALA A 98 6.38 2.43 -3.15
C ALA A 98 7.47 1.39 -2.83
N LEU A 99 8.61 1.85 -2.30
CA LEU A 99 9.73 0.99 -1.97
C LEU A 99 9.52 0.34 -0.60
N GLY A 100 9.69 -0.97 -0.58
CA GLY A 100 9.52 -1.79 0.61
C GLY A 100 10.45 -3.00 0.60
N GLY A 101 9.96 -4.06 1.27
CA GLY A 101 10.66 -5.33 1.40
C GLY A 101 11.05 -5.61 2.85
N GLY A 102 12.35 -5.53 3.17
CA GLY A 102 12.88 -5.44 4.53
C GLY A 102 12.83 -4.00 5.04
N ASN A 103 13.99 -3.39 5.30
CA ASN A 103 14.08 -1.95 5.55
C ASN A 103 14.75 -1.28 4.33
N PRO A 104 14.00 -0.63 3.42
CA PRO A 104 14.51 -0.22 2.11
C PRO A 104 15.66 0.78 2.20
N ASN A 105 15.68 1.68 3.19
CA ASN A 105 16.76 2.64 3.36
C ASN A 105 18.10 2.00 3.82
N GLN A 106 18.12 0.71 4.12
CA GLN A 106 19.34 -0.07 4.37
C GLN A 106 19.89 -0.75 3.10
N HIS A 107 19.25 -0.53 1.93
CA HIS A 107 19.82 -0.98 0.65
C HIS A 107 21.10 -0.18 0.33
N PRO A 108 22.22 -0.83 -0.07
CA PRO A 108 23.49 -0.13 -0.33
C PRO A 108 23.40 1.01 -1.34
N ASN A 109 22.55 0.86 -2.35
CA ASN A 109 22.33 1.85 -3.42
C ASN A 109 21.02 2.64 -3.24
N PHE A 110 20.50 2.78 -2.01
CA PHE A 110 19.17 3.35 -1.77
C PHE A 110 18.98 4.74 -2.38
N ILE A 111 19.94 5.64 -2.18
CA ILE A 111 19.89 7.02 -2.72
C ILE A 111 19.85 7.01 -4.25
N GLU A 112 20.67 6.16 -4.87
CA GLU A 112 20.71 5.99 -6.31
C GLU A 112 19.39 5.46 -6.86
N ILE A 113 18.76 4.50 -6.17
CA ILE A 113 17.44 3.99 -6.53
C ILE A 113 16.38 5.09 -6.53
N LEU A 114 16.38 5.95 -5.49
CA LEU A 114 15.45 7.09 -5.44
C LEU A 114 15.65 8.02 -6.64
N ARG A 115 16.93 8.30 -7.00
CA ARG A 115 17.30 9.13 -8.14
C ARG A 115 16.81 8.53 -9.46
N ILE A 116 17.10 7.25 -9.72
CA ILE A 116 16.69 6.52 -10.93
C ILE A 116 15.17 6.59 -11.12
N ILE A 117 14.40 6.30 -10.08
CA ILE A 117 12.93 6.33 -10.15
C ILE A 117 12.46 7.75 -10.52
N ARG A 118 13.00 8.77 -9.83
CA ARG A 118 12.56 10.17 -10.03
C ARG A 118 12.93 10.70 -11.41
N GLU A 119 14.12 10.39 -11.93
CA GLU A 119 14.57 10.79 -13.26
C GLU A 119 13.74 10.14 -14.39
N ASN A 120 13.05 9.03 -14.11
CA ASN A 120 12.09 8.43 -15.03
C ASN A 120 10.66 9.00 -14.91
N ASN A 121 10.47 10.13 -14.24
CA ASN A 121 9.19 10.80 -14.00
C ASN A 121 8.21 10.00 -13.13
N ILE A 122 8.69 9.02 -12.39
CA ILE A 122 7.92 8.25 -11.41
C ILE A 122 8.22 8.81 -10.03
N VAL A 123 7.20 8.90 -9.16
CA VAL A 123 7.41 9.40 -7.78
C VAL A 123 7.73 8.25 -6.84
N PRO A 124 8.95 8.19 -6.26
CA PRO A 124 9.25 7.22 -5.23
C PRO A 124 8.64 7.63 -3.88
N SER A 125 8.22 6.63 -3.12
CA SER A 125 7.94 6.71 -1.69
C SER A 125 8.51 5.46 -1.02
N TYR A 126 8.64 5.47 0.31
CA TYR A 126 9.10 4.29 1.02
C TYR A 126 8.62 4.25 2.46
N THR A 127 8.64 3.03 3.02
CA THR A 127 8.35 2.80 4.42
C THR A 127 9.60 2.32 5.13
N SER A 128 10.00 3.01 6.20
CA SER A 128 11.16 2.69 7.05
C SER A 128 10.70 2.25 8.44
N ASN A 129 11.50 1.44 9.12
CA ASN A 129 11.35 1.17 10.56
C ASN A 129 12.05 2.21 11.44
N GLY A 130 12.68 3.23 10.85
CA GLY A 130 13.44 4.29 11.51
C GLY A 130 14.93 4.01 11.69
N GLU A 131 15.37 2.76 11.49
CA GLU A 131 16.79 2.41 11.60
C GLU A 131 17.57 2.81 10.33
N GLY A 132 18.79 3.29 10.51
CA GLY A 132 19.70 3.62 9.40
C GLY A 132 19.33 4.86 8.60
N LEU A 133 18.45 5.73 9.11
CA LEU A 133 18.13 7.01 8.48
C LEU A 133 19.29 8.01 8.72
N THR A 134 20.21 8.12 7.77
CA THR A 134 21.29 9.13 7.80
C THR A 134 20.83 10.48 7.27
N ASP A 135 21.63 11.54 7.48
CA ASP A 135 21.33 12.87 6.94
C ASP A 135 21.33 12.89 5.41
N GLU A 136 22.21 12.10 4.78
CA GLU A 136 22.27 11.94 3.33
C GLU A 136 20.99 11.31 2.80
N ILE A 137 20.47 10.27 3.48
CA ILE A 137 19.20 9.63 3.13
C ILE A 137 18.04 10.61 3.28
N LEU A 138 18.00 11.40 4.37
CA LEU A 138 16.93 12.39 4.57
C LEU A 138 16.99 13.51 3.52
N LYS A 139 18.19 13.98 3.13
CA LYS A 139 18.36 14.94 2.03
C LYS A 139 17.87 14.37 0.69
N ALA A 140 18.23 13.13 0.37
CA ALA A 140 17.76 12.45 -0.84
C ALA A 140 16.25 12.22 -0.83
N THR A 141 15.69 11.83 0.33
CA THR A 141 14.24 11.70 0.52
C THR A 141 13.51 13.01 0.23
N LYS A 142 14.00 14.13 0.78
CA LYS A 142 13.43 15.46 0.51
C LYS A 142 13.48 15.84 -0.96
N LEU A 143 14.55 15.45 -1.65
CA LEU A 143 14.79 15.83 -3.05
C LEU A 143 13.93 14.99 -4.01
N TYR A 144 13.85 13.68 -3.78
CA TYR A 144 13.31 12.73 -4.75
C TYR A 144 11.92 12.20 -4.40
N CYS A 145 11.60 12.03 -3.10
CA CYS A 145 10.36 11.38 -2.68
C CYS A 145 9.18 12.35 -2.56
N GLY A 146 7.98 11.84 -2.81
CA GLY A 146 6.73 12.56 -2.50
C GLY A 146 6.41 12.56 -1.01
N ALA A 147 6.67 11.45 -0.34
CA ALA A 147 6.48 11.24 1.10
C ALA A 147 7.32 10.05 1.56
N MET A 148 7.47 9.90 2.88
CA MET A 148 7.94 8.67 3.50
C MET A 148 7.01 8.25 4.63
N ALA A 149 7.06 6.97 5.00
CA ALA A 149 6.35 6.46 6.15
C ALA A 149 7.29 5.83 7.18
N LEU A 150 6.94 5.94 8.46
CA LEU A 150 7.53 5.17 9.55
C LEU A 150 6.57 4.08 10.00
N SER A 151 7.04 2.84 10.03
CA SER A 151 6.34 1.75 10.69
C SER A 151 6.54 1.85 12.20
N LEU A 152 5.45 1.91 12.94
CA LEU A 152 5.48 2.02 14.39
C LEU A 152 5.48 0.65 15.07
N TYR A 153 6.46 0.45 15.93
CA TYR A 153 6.60 -0.74 16.78
C TYR A 153 7.05 -0.35 18.19
N PRO A 154 6.64 -1.07 19.23
CA PRO A 154 7.14 -0.80 20.59
C PRO A 154 8.69 -0.87 20.67
N PRO A 155 9.31 -0.05 21.53
CA PRO A 155 8.76 1.05 22.31
C PRO A 155 8.47 2.29 21.45
N TYR A 156 7.34 2.98 21.71
CA TYR A 156 6.86 4.07 20.83
C TYR A 156 7.54 5.43 21.12
N GLU A 157 8.13 5.60 22.28
CA GLU A 157 8.75 6.86 22.76
C GLU A 157 9.91 7.29 21.86
N ARG A 158 10.61 6.35 21.26
CA ARG A 158 11.74 6.62 20.34
C ARG A 158 11.34 7.38 19.07
N TYR A 159 10.05 7.35 18.71
CA TYR A 159 9.59 7.97 17.46
C TYR A 159 9.44 9.49 17.54
N ASP A 160 9.40 10.08 18.72
CA ASP A 160 9.35 11.53 18.89
C ASP A 160 10.59 12.19 18.24
N GLU A 161 11.78 11.78 18.63
CA GLU A 161 13.03 12.32 18.09
C GLU A 161 13.18 12.04 16.59
N ILE A 162 12.82 10.82 16.15
CA ILE A 162 12.89 10.42 14.73
C ILE A 162 11.92 11.27 13.90
N ALA A 163 10.68 11.42 14.33
CA ALA A 163 9.66 12.19 13.63
C ALA A 163 10.03 13.67 13.54
N LYS A 164 10.51 14.26 14.66
CA LYS A 164 11.00 15.62 14.68
C LYS A 164 12.14 15.82 13.69
N ARG A 165 13.15 14.94 13.72
CA ARG A 165 14.28 15.00 12.78
C ARG A 165 13.84 14.95 11.33
N ILE A 166 12.90 14.07 10.97
CA ILE A 166 12.36 13.98 9.61
C ILE A 166 11.61 15.26 9.23
N ALA A 167 10.82 15.81 10.15
CA ALA A 167 10.08 17.06 9.94
C ALA A 167 11.01 18.27 9.75
N ASP A 168 12.14 18.32 10.46
CA ASP A 168 13.17 19.37 10.34
C ASP A 168 13.76 19.42 8.91
N TYR A 169 13.76 18.31 8.16
CA TYR A 169 14.09 18.27 6.72
C TYR A 169 12.91 18.68 5.82
N GLY A 170 11.74 18.98 6.37
CA GLY A 170 10.53 19.34 5.63
C GLY A 170 9.97 18.20 4.78
N ILE A 171 10.16 16.95 5.22
CA ILE A 171 9.64 15.75 4.59
C ILE A 171 8.21 15.49 5.08
N LYS A 172 7.29 15.14 4.17
CA LYS A 172 5.95 14.67 4.56
C LYS A 172 6.08 13.28 5.17
N LEU A 173 5.83 13.19 6.48
CA LEU A 173 5.93 11.95 7.24
C LEU A 173 4.54 11.37 7.51
N ASN A 174 4.32 10.13 7.07
CA ASN A 174 3.18 9.33 7.46
C ASN A 174 3.61 8.28 8.50
N LEU A 175 2.69 7.87 9.37
CA LEU A 175 2.88 6.72 10.25
C LEU A 175 2.14 5.53 9.68
N HIS A 176 2.78 4.37 9.60
CA HIS A 176 2.14 3.10 9.34
C HIS A 176 1.96 2.33 10.65
N VAL A 177 0.71 2.06 10.99
CA VAL A 177 0.34 1.35 12.22
C VAL A 177 -0.48 0.13 11.89
N ILE A 178 -0.12 -1.02 12.45
CA ILE A 178 -0.84 -2.27 12.19
C ILE A 178 -2.00 -2.40 13.16
N LEU A 179 -3.21 -2.56 12.64
CA LEU A 179 -4.42 -2.83 13.42
C LEU A 179 -4.48 -4.32 13.77
N LYS A 180 -4.14 -4.66 15.00
CA LYS A 180 -4.14 -6.02 15.54
C LYS A 180 -4.59 -6.03 17.00
N ASN A 181 -4.83 -7.20 17.58
CA ASN A 181 -5.42 -7.36 18.90
C ASN A 181 -4.69 -6.59 20.02
N ASP A 182 -3.36 -6.51 19.96
CA ASP A 182 -2.53 -5.83 20.95
C ASP A 182 -2.32 -4.32 20.68
N THR A 183 -2.74 -3.82 19.51
CA THR A 183 -2.59 -2.39 19.16
C THR A 183 -3.91 -1.64 19.06
N ILE A 184 -5.05 -2.30 18.89
CA ILE A 184 -6.33 -1.63 18.62
C ILE A 184 -6.76 -0.68 19.74
N ASP A 185 -6.54 -1.04 21.00
CA ASP A 185 -6.94 -0.19 22.15
C ASP A 185 -6.00 1.01 22.29
N LEU A 186 -4.70 0.82 22.02
CA LEU A 186 -3.74 1.91 21.97
C LEU A 186 -4.09 2.92 20.87
N LEU A 187 -4.35 2.43 19.65
CA LEU A 187 -4.76 3.28 18.53
C LEU A 187 -6.07 4.01 18.81
N SER A 188 -7.02 3.31 19.42
CA SER A 188 -8.30 3.88 19.83
C SER A 188 -8.11 5.00 20.86
N THR A 189 -7.14 4.86 21.77
CA THR A 189 -6.78 5.88 22.75
C THR A 189 -6.09 7.06 22.07
N TRP A 190 -5.13 6.82 21.18
CA TRP A 190 -4.45 7.88 20.44
C TRP A 190 -5.42 8.72 19.59
N PHE A 191 -6.44 8.12 18.98
CA PHE A 191 -7.41 8.90 18.22
C PHE A 191 -8.35 9.76 19.07
N LYS A 192 -8.45 9.49 20.38
CA LYS A 192 -9.11 10.38 21.35
C LYS A 192 -8.18 11.49 21.83
N GLU A 193 -6.92 11.15 22.10
CA GLU A 193 -5.91 12.03 22.64
C GLU A 193 -4.56 11.73 21.97
N LEU A 194 -4.20 12.55 20.98
CA LEU A 194 -2.98 12.34 20.20
C LEU A 194 -1.73 12.56 21.06
N PRO A 195 -0.69 11.71 20.93
CA PRO A 195 0.62 12.01 21.48
C PRO A 195 1.15 13.36 20.95
N ALA A 196 1.83 14.14 21.81
CA ALA A 196 2.29 15.49 21.46
C ALA A 196 3.16 15.55 20.20
N TRP A 197 3.97 14.52 19.96
CA TRP A 197 4.84 14.44 18.79
C TRP A 197 4.10 14.19 17.45
N PHE A 198 2.80 13.90 17.47
CA PHE A 198 1.99 13.83 16.25
C PHE A 198 1.89 15.18 15.51
N THR A 199 2.31 16.28 16.15
CA THR A 199 2.48 17.57 15.47
C THR A 199 3.45 17.51 14.28
N TYR A 200 4.39 16.55 14.26
CA TYR A 200 5.33 16.31 13.16
C TYR A 200 4.77 15.42 12.05
N ILE A 201 3.54 14.89 12.21
CA ILE A 201 2.99 13.85 11.35
C ILE A 201 1.99 14.44 10.36
N ASN A 202 2.13 14.06 9.06
CA ASN A 202 1.18 14.42 8.03
C ASN A 202 -0.10 13.57 8.09
N ALA A 203 0.04 12.26 8.28
CA ALA A 203 -1.09 11.33 8.37
C ALA A 203 -0.71 10.04 9.13
N VAL A 204 -1.72 9.40 9.72
CA VAL A 204 -1.62 8.02 10.25
C VAL A 204 -2.34 7.09 9.28
N ILE A 205 -1.63 6.09 8.77
CA ILE A 205 -2.17 5.06 7.88
C ILE A 205 -2.32 3.77 8.66
N VAL A 206 -3.54 3.34 8.83
CA VAL A 206 -3.88 2.08 9.52
C VAL A 206 -3.81 0.95 8.50
N LEU A 207 -2.99 -0.05 8.80
CA LEU A 207 -2.81 -1.25 8.00
C LEU A 207 -3.52 -2.41 8.68
N ASN A 208 -4.44 -3.08 7.98
CA ASN A 208 -5.07 -4.27 8.51
C ASN A 208 -4.04 -5.40 8.69
N TYR A 209 -4.05 -6.07 9.83
CA TYR A 209 -3.15 -7.18 10.08
C TYR A 209 -3.48 -8.39 9.19
N LYS A 210 -2.43 -9.00 8.60
CA LYS A 210 -2.51 -10.20 7.78
C LYS A 210 -1.66 -11.30 8.43
N PRO A 211 -2.20 -12.48 8.74
CA PRO A 211 -1.53 -13.53 9.51
C PRO A 211 -0.53 -14.36 8.68
N ILE A 212 0.19 -13.72 7.75
CA ILE A 212 1.25 -14.37 6.96
C ILE A 212 2.55 -14.32 7.77
N GLY A 213 3.05 -15.48 8.16
CA GLY A 213 4.24 -15.60 9.00
C GLY A 213 4.03 -15.25 10.47
N GLY A 214 2.79 -14.95 10.90
CA GLY A 214 2.44 -14.60 12.26
C GLY A 214 1.18 -15.32 12.76
N SER A 215 0.85 -15.16 14.06
CA SER A 215 -0.30 -15.81 14.68
C SER A 215 -1.63 -15.21 14.22
N ARG A 216 -2.61 -16.08 13.96
CA ARG A 216 -4.01 -15.68 13.71
C ARG A 216 -4.68 -15.02 14.93
N ASP A 217 -4.16 -15.22 16.14
CA ASP A 217 -4.67 -14.63 17.38
C ASP A 217 -4.44 -13.10 17.42
N LEU A 218 -3.53 -12.58 16.59
CA LEU A 218 -3.32 -11.13 16.45
C LEU A 218 -4.41 -10.45 15.61
N MET A 219 -5.26 -11.19 14.91
CA MET A 219 -6.39 -10.64 14.16
C MET A 219 -7.45 -10.11 15.12
N VAL A 220 -7.96 -8.91 14.84
CA VAL A 220 -9.08 -8.36 15.62
C VAL A 220 -10.38 -8.98 15.14
N LYS A 221 -11.04 -9.76 16.00
CA LYS A 221 -12.34 -10.41 15.73
C LYS A 221 -13.49 -9.82 16.57
N ASP A 222 -13.17 -9.05 17.61
CA ASP A 222 -14.17 -8.44 18.50
C ASP A 222 -14.85 -7.25 17.82
N ASN A 223 -16.10 -7.44 17.43
CA ASN A 223 -16.91 -6.43 16.76
C ASN A 223 -17.14 -5.16 17.61
N LYS A 224 -17.14 -5.25 18.94
CA LYS A 224 -17.30 -4.08 19.82
C LYS A 224 -16.04 -3.23 19.81
N ARG A 225 -14.87 -3.88 19.88
CA ARG A 225 -13.58 -3.19 19.77
C ARG A 225 -13.37 -2.56 18.39
N LEU A 226 -13.72 -3.28 17.31
CA LEU A 226 -13.69 -2.73 15.96
C LEU A 226 -14.59 -1.50 15.83
N LYS A 227 -15.86 -1.59 16.28
CA LYS A 227 -16.75 -0.45 16.24
C LYS A 227 -16.21 0.75 17.00
N ALA A 228 -15.75 0.57 18.24
CA ALA A 228 -15.18 1.63 19.06
C ALA A 228 -13.95 2.27 18.39
N PHE A 229 -13.08 1.47 17.79
CA PHE A 229 -11.91 1.95 17.05
C PHE A 229 -12.31 2.82 15.85
N TYR A 230 -13.21 2.35 15.00
CA TYR A 230 -13.67 3.10 13.81
C TYR A 230 -14.45 4.35 14.18
N ASP A 231 -15.26 4.32 15.27
CA ASP A 231 -15.93 5.51 15.81
C ASP A 231 -14.91 6.57 16.26
N ASN A 232 -13.86 6.18 16.99
CA ASN A 232 -12.80 7.09 17.43
C ASN A 232 -11.98 7.65 16.25
N ALA A 233 -11.66 6.80 15.26
CA ALA A 233 -10.98 7.23 14.05
C ALA A 233 -11.82 8.27 13.27
N SER A 234 -13.12 8.06 13.15
CA SER A 234 -14.05 9.00 12.50
C SER A 234 -14.16 10.34 13.23
N ALA A 235 -14.10 10.31 14.56
CA ALA A 235 -14.21 11.50 15.40
C ALA A 235 -12.93 12.33 15.44
N CYS A 236 -11.76 11.71 15.21
CA CYS A 236 -10.48 12.39 15.24
C CYS A 236 -10.36 13.39 14.07
N LYS A 237 -10.12 14.68 14.39
CA LYS A 237 -9.94 15.76 13.40
C LYS A 237 -8.55 16.40 13.47
N SER A 238 -7.75 16.02 14.45
CA SER A 238 -6.47 16.64 14.72
C SER A 238 -5.31 16.10 13.86
N VAL A 239 -5.49 14.94 13.25
CA VAL A 239 -4.56 14.33 12.28
C VAL A 239 -5.36 13.67 11.16
N LYS A 240 -4.79 13.60 9.96
CA LYS A 240 -5.38 12.83 8.86
C LYS A 240 -5.24 11.34 9.16
N ILE A 241 -6.32 10.59 9.04
CA ILE A 241 -6.31 9.14 9.19
C ILE A 241 -6.65 8.52 7.83
N GLY A 242 -5.76 7.68 7.34
CA GLY A 242 -5.97 6.84 6.16
C GLY A 242 -5.99 5.36 6.56
N PHE A 243 -6.45 4.54 5.64
CA PHE A 243 -6.54 3.09 5.83
C PHE A 243 -6.01 2.39 4.58
N ASP A 244 -5.36 1.24 4.75
CA ASP A 244 -5.08 0.39 3.58
C ASP A 244 -6.38 -0.20 3.01
N SER A 245 -6.37 -0.59 1.74
CA SER A 245 -7.54 -1.15 1.08
C SER A 245 -8.07 -2.43 1.73
N CYS A 246 -7.26 -3.12 2.54
CA CYS A 246 -7.68 -4.28 3.31
C CYS A 246 -8.57 -3.93 4.51
N CYS A 247 -8.61 -2.64 4.91
CA CYS A 247 -9.55 -2.12 5.92
C CYS A 247 -10.94 -1.77 5.34
N VAL A 248 -11.11 -1.73 4.02
CA VAL A 248 -12.36 -1.29 3.37
C VAL A 248 -13.59 -2.05 3.89
N PRO A 249 -13.57 -3.38 4.10
CA PRO A 249 -14.69 -4.09 4.71
C PRO A 249 -15.09 -3.53 6.08
N GLY A 250 -14.12 -3.15 6.91
CA GLY A 250 -14.35 -2.50 8.19
C GLY A 250 -14.89 -1.06 8.05
N ILE A 251 -14.31 -0.28 7.14
CA ILE A 251 -14.73 1.09 6.88
C ILE A 251 -16.22 1.14 6.48
N VAL A 252 -16.62 0.36 5.47
CA VAL A 252 -18.02 0.36 4.98
C VAL A 252 -19.01 -0.23 6.00
N THR A 253 -18.52 -1.00 6.98
CA THR A 253 -19.35 -1.62 8.02
C THR A 253 -19.52 -0.72 9.23
N TRP A 254 -18.44 -0.05 9.67
CA TRP A 254 -18.38 0.61 10.96
C TRP A 254 -18.26 2.13 10.88
N MET A 255 -17.86 2.70 9.73
CA MET A 255 -17.73 4.14 9.55
C MET A 255 -18.85 4.68 8.65
N ASN A 256 -19.25 5.92 8.88
CA ASN A 256 -20.05 6.70 7.93
C ASN A 256 -19.11 7.53 7.04
N ALA A 257 -18.32 6.84 6.20
CA ALA A 257 -17.35 7.48 5.33
C ALA A 257 -17.96 7.82 3.96
N ASN A 258 -17.45 8.89 3.35
CA ASN A 258 -17.82 9.24 1.98
C ASN A 258 -17.27 8.18 1.02
N SER A 259 -18.15 7.49 0.30
CA SER A 259 -17.79 6.42 -0.64
C SER A 259 -16.87 6.89 -1.77
N ALA A 260 -16.93 8.16 -2.16
CA ALA A 260 -16.03 8.76 -3.17
C ALA A 260 -14.56 8.85 -2.72
N LEU A 261 -14.26 8.60 -1.44
CA LEU A 261 -12.91 8.59 -0.88
C LEU A 261 -12.44 7.17 -0.53
N ILE A 262 -13.15 6.15 -0.98
CA ILE A 262 -12.86 4.75 -0.65
C ILE A 262 -12.57 3.98 -1.93
N ASP A 263 -11.31 3.57 -2.09
CA ASP A 263 -10.91 2.64 -3.13
C ASP A 263 -10.87 1.22 -2.56
N SER A 264 -11.58 0.29 -3.23
CA SER A 264 -11.48 -1.14 -2.92
C SER A 264 -10.08 -1.67 -3.23
N CYS A 265 -9.82 -2.95 -2.90
CA CYS A 265 -8.54 -3.58 -3.17
C CYS A 265 -8.10 -3.37 -4.63
N GLU A 266 -6.95 -2.73 -4.83
CA GLU A 266 -6.38 -2.41 -6.15
C GLU A 266 -5.44 -3.50 -6.69
N ALA A 267 -5.19 -4.54 -5.91
CA ALA A 267 -4.33 -5.67 -6.31
C ALA A 267 -4.76 -6.26 -7.66
N ALA A 268 -3.84 -6.34 -8.62
CA ALA A 268 -4.09 -6.73 -10.00
C ALA A 268 -5.06 -5.84 -10.79
N ARG A 269 -5.62 -4.79 -10.20
CA ARG A 269 -6.56 -3.86 -10.85
C ARG A 269 -5.88 -2.55 -11.25
N PHE A 270 -5.20 -1.91 -10.33
CA PHE A 270 -4.46 -0.67 -10.53
C PHE A 270 -3.08 -0.69 -9.87
N SER A 271 -2.78 -1.72 -9.09
CA SER A 271 -1.49 -1.91 -8.45
C SER A 271 -0.95 -3.33 -8.59
N ALA A 272 0.37 -3.47 -8.48
CA ALA A 272 1.06 -4.75 -8.47
C ALA A 272 2.26 -4.70 -7.52
N PHE A 273 2.76 -5.88 -7.12
CA PHE A 273 3.94 -6.02 -6.30
C PHE A 273 5.06 -6.73 -7.08
N ILE A 274 6.30 -6.23 -6.94
CA ILE A 274 7.50 -6.85 -7.48
C ILE A 274 8.45 -7.16 -6.33
N SER A 275 8.90 -8.43 -6.26
CA SER A 275 9.85 -8.89 -5.26
C SER A 275 11.31 -8.66 -5.68
N GLU A 276 12.23 -8.68 -4.71
CA GLU A 276 13.67 -8.49 -4.93
C GLU A 276 14.32 -9.58 -5.80
N ASP A 277 13.57 -10.58 -6.24
CA ASP A 277 13.98 -11.61 -7.17
C ASP A 277 13.29 -11.52 -8.54
N MET A 278 12.79 -10.33 -8.89
CA MET A 278 12.18 -10.04 -10.20
C MET A 278 10.89 -10.81 -10.49
N LYS A 279 10.16 -11.22 -9.44
CA LYS A 279 8.85 -11.83 -9.57
C LYS A 279 7.75 -10.80 -9.36
N MET A 280 6.79 -10.75 -10.27
CA MET A 280 5.65 -9.84 -10.21
C MET A 280 4.40 -10.59 -9.75
N TYR A 281 3.76 -10.08 -8.70
CA TYR A 281 2.59 -10.65 -8.04
C TYR A 281 1.41 -9.67 -8.08
N PRO A 282 0.15 -10.17 -8.04
CA PRO A 282 -1.02 -9.33 -7.85
C PRO A 282 -0.97 -8.49 -6.57
N CYS A 283 -0.44 -9.06 -5.48
CA CYS A 283 -0.40 -8.45 -4.16
C CYS A 283 0.88 -8.87 -3.42
N SER A 284 1.44 -7.98 -2.59
CA SER A 284 2.64 -8.25 -1.79
C SER A 284 2.48 -9.41 -0.80
N PHE A 285 1.26 -9.75 -0.40
CA PHE A 285 0.97 -10.87 0.50
C PHE A 285 0.94 -12.24 -0.21
N MET A 286 1.00 -12.27 -1.55
CA MET A 286 1.04 -13.51 -2.35
C MET A 286 2.46 -14.03 -2.62
N VAL A 287 3.49 -13.44 -2.03
CA VAL A 287 4.91 -13.77 -2.29
C VAL A 287 5.32 -15.22 -1.95
N ASN A 288 4.53 -15.91 -1.15
CA ASN A 288 4.75 -17.32 -0.79
C ASN A 288 3.86 -18.27 -1.61
N THR A 289 3.28 -17.80 -2.72
CA THR A 289 2.48 -18.61 -3.63
C THR A 289 3.21 -18.78 -4.97
N ASP A 290 2.75 -19.72 -5.78
CA ASP A 290 3.24 -19.92 -7.16
C ASP A 290 2.53 -19.01 -8.18
N SER A 291 1.76 -18.01 -7.71
CA SER A 291 0.97 -17.09 -8.53
C SER A 291 1.77 -15.82 -8.86
N TRP A 292 2.74 -15.91 -9.77
CA TRP A 292 3.63 -14.80 -10.17
C TRP A 292 4.02 -14.86 -11.65
N GLY A 293 4.57 -13.75 -12.16
CA GLY A 293 5.22 -13.68 -13.48
C GLY A 293 6.71 -13.31 -13.33
N ASP A 294 7.58 -13.86 -14.19
CA ASP A 294 9.03 -13.63 -14.16
C ASP A 294 9.42 -12.45 -15.06
N LEU A 295 9.85 -11.35 -14.45
CA LEU A 295 10.30 -10.14 -15.17
C LEU A 295 11.67 -10.31 -15.87
N ARG A 296 12.41 -11.39 -15.60
CA ARG A 296 13.64 -11.71 -16.34
C ARG A 296 13.37 -12.25 -17.73
N THR A 297 12.20 -12.86 -17.93
CA THR A 297 11.84 -13.56 -19.18
C THR A 297 10.65 -12.92 -19.89
N THR A 298 9.89 -12.09 -19.19
CA THR A 298 8.60 -11.58 -19.68
C THR A 298 8.41 -10.13 -19.24
N SER A 299 7.94 -9.26 -20.13
CA SER A 299 7.73 -7.85 -19.81
C SER A 299 6.63 -7.65 -18.77
N LEU A 300 6.76 -6.56 -17.98
CA LEU A 300 5.80 -6.14 -16.97
C LEU A 300 4.38 -6.05 -17.53
N LEU A 301 4.22 -5.38 -18.67
CA LEU A 301 2.91 -5.19 -19.28
C LEU A 301 2.30 -6.52 -19.77
N TYR A 302 3.11 -7.42 -20.32
CA TYR A 302 2.61 -8.73 -20.72
C TYR A 302 2.16 -9.56 -19.51
N ILE A 303 2.93 -9.56 -18.39
CA ILE A 303 2.55 -10.24 -17.14
C ILE A 303 1.24 -9.63 -16.61
N TRP A 304 1.16 -8.30 -16.56
CA TRP A 304 -0.02 -7.58 -16.10
C TRP A 304 -1.30 -7.97 -16.85
N GLN A 305 -1.22 -8.04 -18.18
CA GLN A 305 -2.37 -8.32 -19.03
C GLN A 305 -2.69 -9.81 -19.16
N ASN A 306 -1.65 -10.67 -19.18
CA ASN A 306 -1.81 -12.04 -19.69
C ASN A 306 -1.51 -13.13 -18.67
N SER A 307 -0.74 -12.86 -17.62
CA SER A 307 -0.36 -13.89 -16.65
C SER A 307 -1.60 -14.49 -15.95
N PRO A 308 -1.66 -15.82 -15.79
CA PRO A 308 -2.69 -16.50 -15.03
C PRO A 308 -2.82 -15.96 -13.60
N ALA A 309 -1.72 -15.56 -12.96
CA ALA A 309 -1.72 -14.99 -11.62
C ALA A 309 -2.64 -13.78 -11.51
N PHE A 310 -2.52 -12.84 -12.46
CA PHE A 310 -3.33 -11.61 -12.49
C PHE A 310 -4.77 -11.87 -12.95
N LYS A 311 -4.96 -12.67 -14.01
CA LYS A 311 -6.30 -13.04 -14.51
C LYS A 311 -7.13 -13.76 -13.46
N ASN A 312 -6.55 -14.74 -12.77
CA ASN A 312 -7.22 -15.49 -11.72
C ASN A 312 -7.60 -14.58 -10.53
N HIS A 313 -6.70 -13.68 -10.12
CA HIS A 313 -6.99 -12.76 -9.02
C HIS A 313 -8.15 -11.81 -9.35
N ARG A 314 -8.17 -11.24 -10.56
CA ARG A 314 -9.28 -10.41 -11.05
C ARG A 314 -10.60 -11.20 -11.08
N THR A 315 -10.56 -12.44 -11.57
CA THR A 315 -11.72 -13.33 -11.62
C THR A 315 -12.24 -13.66 -10.21
N GLN A 316 -11.36 -13.88 -9.24
CA GLN A 316 -11.77 -14.12 -7.85
C GLN A 316 -12.48 -12.90 -7.24
N ILE A 317 -12.04 -11.67 -7.53
CA ILE A 317 -12.73 -10.45 -7.08
C ILE A 317 -14.14 -10.38 -7.70
N LEU A 318 -14.27 -10.58 -9.00
CA LEU A 318 -15.56 -10.54 -9.71
C LEU A 318 -16.54 -11.63 -9.21
N ASN A 319 -16.03 -12.79 -8.84
CA ASN A 319 -16.81 -13.94 -8.36
C ASN A 319 -16.89 -14.01 -6.83
N SER A 320 -16.60 -12.92 -6.12
CA SER A 320 -16.66 -12.92 -4.66
C SER A 320 -18.08 -13.26 -4.17
N LYS A 321 -18.17 -14.02 -3.06
CA LYS A 321 -19.45 -14.47 -2.48
C LYS A 321 -20.32 -13.33 -1.87
N CYS A 322 -19.88 -12.09 -2.01
CA CYS A 322 -20.53 -10.90 -1.42
C CYS A 322 -21.59 -10.25 -2.31
N GLY A 323 -22.04 -10.90 -3.41
CA GLY A 323 -22.97 -10.31 -4.39
C GLY A 323 -24.33 -9.84 -3.86
N GLY A 324 -24.75 -10.31 -2.66
CA GLY A 324 -25.95 -9.82 -1.97
C GLY A 324 -25.70 -8.71 -0.94
N CYS A 325 -24.44 -8.30 -0.74
CA CYS A 325 -24.09 -7.28 0.23
C CYS A 325 -24.38 -5.87 -0.30
N LYS A 326 -25.06 -5.05 0.50
CA LYS A 326 -25.38 -3.65 0.13
C LYS A 326 -24.15 -2.78 -0.10
N HIS A 327 -22.98 -3.17 0.43
CA HIS A 327 -21.72 -2.46 0.29
C HIS A 327 -20.81 -3.00 -0.84
N TYR A 328 -21.28 -4.01 -1.59
CA TYR A 328 -20.48 -4.67 -2.61
C TYR A 328 -19.93 -3.69 -3.66
N HIS A 329 -20.74 -2.71 -4.07
CA HIS A 329 -20.37 -1.71 -5.07
C HIS A 329 -19.20 -0.79 -4.66
N ILE A 330 -18.85 -0.74 -3.36
CA ILE A 330 -17.70 0.01 -2.83
C ILE A 330 -16.56 -0.97 -2.47
N CYS A 331 -16.90 -2.08 -1.82
CA CYS A 331 -15.96 -2.99 -1.19
C CYS A 331 -15.39 -4.05 -2.14
N ASN A 332 -16.12 -4.43 -3.19
CA ASN A 332 -15.77 -5.51 -4.13
C ASN A 332 -15.42 -6.85 -3.45
N GLY A 333 -16.01 -7.12 -2.26
CA GLY A 333 -15.79 -8.37 -1.53
C GLY A 333 -14.60 -8.37 -0.57
N GLY A 334 -13.87 -7.26 -0.46
CA GLY A 334 -12.70 -7.16 0.42
C GLY A 334 -11.50 -7.98 -0.07
N CYS A 335 -10.74 -8.59 0.84
CA CYS A 335 -9.62 -9.45 0.48
C CYS A 335 -10.12 -10.82 0.03
N VAL A 336 -9.96 -11.15 -1.24
CA VAL A 336 -10.33 -12.46 -1.81
C VAL A 336 -9.26 -13.51 -1.56
N PHE A 337 -8.02 -13.10 -1.33
CA PHE A 337 -6.89 -13.99 -1.03
C PHE A 337 -6.93 -14.50 0.42
N MET A 338 -7.34 -13.64 1.37
CA MET A 338 -7.47 -13.94 2.80
C MET A 338 -8.81 -13.41 3.32
N PRO A 339 -9.93 -14.07 3.01
CA PRO A 339 -11.27 -13.58 3.42
C PRO A 339 -11.42 -13.39 4.93
N GLU A 340 -10.68 -14.16 5.73
CA GLU A 340 -10.71 -14.11 7.19
C GLU A 340 -10.24 -12.79 7.81
N ILE A 341 -9.52 -11.94 7.05
CA ILE A 341 -9.13 -10.61 7.54
C ILE A 341 -10.20 -9.53 7.31
N ASN A 342 -11.26 -9.84 6.57
CA ASN A 342 -12.32 -8.90 6.30
C ASN A 342 -13.07 -8.57 7.59
N GLN A 343 -13.07 -7.28 7.98
CA GLN A 343 -13.62 -6.78 9.26
C GLN A 343 -15.11 -6.40 9.14
N CYS A 344 -15.88 -7.13 8.34
CA CYS A 344 -17.33 -6.95 8.20
C CYS A 344 -18.12 -7.95 9.07
N LYS A 345 -19.38 -7.64 9.37
CA LYS A 345 -20.24 -8.46 10.24
C LYS A 345 -20.50 -9.89 9.72
N ASN A 346 -20.31 -10.12 8.42
CA ASN A 346 -20.58 -11.42 7.80
C ASN A 346 -19.44 -12.45 8.00
N ASN A 347 -18.38 -12.10 8.75
CA ASN A 347 -17.31 -13.04 9.11
C ASN A 347 -17.58 -13.81 10.40
N ASP A 348 -18.76 -13.70 11.00
CA ASP A 348 -19.19 -14.63 12.04
C ASP A 348 -19.28 -16.03 11.43
N SER A 349 -18.57 -16.97 12.04
CA SER A 349 -18.32 -18.36 11.63
C SER A 349 -19.58 -19.24 11.42
N ASP A 350 -20.77 -18.68 11.50
CA ASP A 350 -22.06 -19.39 11.39
C ASP A 350 -22.55 -19.58 9.94
N LEU A 351 -21.81 -19.09 8.93
CA LEU A 351 -22.19 -19.27 7.51
C LEU A 351 -21.37 -20.34 6.78
N LEU A 352 -20.46 -21.05 7.47
CA LEU A 352 -19.67 -22.14 6.88
C LEU A 352 -20.32 -23.54 7.03
N GLU A 353 -21.51 -23.63 7.62
CA GLU A 353 -22.25 -24.90 7.76
C GLU A 353 -23.38 -25.11 6.76
N ILE A 354 -23.46 -24.33 5.69
CA ILE A 354 -24.45 -24.61 4.63
C ILE A 354 -23.71 -24.76 3.29
N VAL A 355 -23.10 -25.91 3.05
CA VAL A 355 -23.09 -26.73 1.83
C VAL A 355 -22.59 -28.13 2.16
#